data_d30afb3ebbc50f48c177ef17e4d05b14
#
_entry.id   d30afb3ebbc50f48c177ef17e4d05b14
#
_cell.length_a   1.000
_cell.length_b   1.000
_cell.length_c   1.000
_cell.angle_alpha   90.00
_cell.angle_beta   90.00
_cell.angle_gamma   90.00
#
_symmetry.space_group_name_H-M   'P 1'
#
loop_
_entity.id
_entity.type
_entity.pdbx_description
1 polymer ?
#
loop_
_entity_poly.entity_id
_entity_poly.type
_entity_poly.pdbx_seq_one_letter_code
_entity_poly.pdbx_strand_id
1 'polypeptide(L)'
;MFKNREGERIPKVTFRTRKDHEWIDLTSDEIFGGKTVVVFSLPGAFTPTCSSSHVPRFNRLAPLFRKHGVDEIVCVSVNDAFVMNEWKESQKADEITFLPDGNGDFTAGMGLLVGKEDLGFGKRSWRYSMLVRDGVIDKMFIEPEVPGDPYQVSDADTMLKYIAPKEALPLNVTVFTRNGCPHCARAKGLLRDAGIDFEELRLNREYSDQTLRAVAASTAVPQVFISGEHVGSADDLEKWLANNGRNEQKSAA
;
A
#
# COMPACT_ATOMS: atom_id res chain seq x y z
N MET A 1 -18.02 -14.14 -12.36
CA MET A 1 -17.75 -13.66 -10.98
C MET A 1 -16.73 -14.59 -10.35
N PHE A 2 -15.61 -14.06 -9.88
CA PHE A 2 -14.57 -14.86 -9.22
C PHE A 2 -15.09 -15.49 -7.94
N LYS A 3 -14.68 -16.74 -7.69
CA LYS A 3 -15.07 -17.47 -6.50
C LYS A 3 -14.32 -16.91 -5.28
N ASN A 4 -15.04 -16.52 -4.24
CA ASN A 4 -14.46 -16.28 -2.93
C ASN A 4 -14.07 -17.65 -2.31
N ARG A 5 -12.83 -17.76 -1.84
CA ARG A 5 -12.24 -18.99 -1.32
C ARG A 5 -11.99 -18.96 0.20
N GLU A 6 -12.72 -18.12 0.93
CA GLU A 6 -12.66 -18.09 2.39
C GLU A 6 -12.96 -19.50 2.95
N GLY A 7 -12.16 -19.94 3.92
CA GLY A 7 -12.20 -21.28 4.51
C GLY A 7 -11.42 -22.37 3.74
N GLU A 8 -10.97 -22.09 2.51
CA GLU A 8 -10.17 -23.04 1.74
C GLU A 8 -8.66 -22.84 2.04
N ARG A 9 -7.87 -23.90 1.81
CA ARG A 9 -6.42 -23.77 1.82
C ARG A 9 -5.91 -23.08 0.56
N ILE A 10 -4.83 -22.32 0.71
CA ILE A 10 -4.09 -21.74 -0.41
C ILE A 10 -3.54 -22.84 -1.33
N PRO A 11 -3.27 -22.53 -2.61
CA PRO A 11 -2.63 -23.46 -3.54
C PRO A 11 -1.24 -23.89 -3.04
N LYS A 12 -0.91 -25.16 -3.21
CA LYS A 12 0.44 -25.67 -2.97
C LYS A 12 1.28 -25.46 -4.20
N VAL A 13 2.19 -24.50 -4.13
CA VAL A 13 3.11 -24.13 -5.21
C VAL A 13 4.50 -23.86 -4.65
N THR A 14 5.48 -23.80 -5.54
CA THR A 14 6.84 -23.36 -5.25
C THR A 14 7.14 -22.11 -6.04
N PHE A 15 7.44 -21.02 -5.34
CA PHE A 15 7.88 -19.76 -5.93
C PHE A 15 9.39 -19.81 -6.12
N ARG A 16 9.84 -19.61 -7.34
CA ARG A 16 11.27 -19.54 -7.65
C ARG A 16 11.73 -18.09 -7.66
N THR A 17 12.50 -17.70 -6.66
CA THR A 17 12.97 -16.32 -6.47
C THR A 17 14.49 -16.24 -6.37
N ARG A 18 15.02 -15.05 -6.11
CA ARG A 18 16.46 -14.82 -5.96
C ARG A 18 16.75 -14.07 -4.66
N LYS A 19 17.79 -14.55 -3.96
CA LYS A 19 18.33 -13.86 -2.79
C LYS A 19 19.87 -13.88 -2.92
N ASP A 20 20.51 -12.75 -2.68
CA ASP A 20 21.98 -12.62 -2.74
C ASP A 20 22.59 -13.19 -4.05
N HIS A 21 21.91 -12.92 -5.19
CA HIS A 21 22.22 -13.42 -6.53
C HIS A 21 22.04 -14.94 -6.75
N GLU A 22 21.65 -15.71 -5.73
CA GLU A 22 21.38 -17.13 -5.84
C GLU A 22 19.88 -17.41 -6.08
N TRP A 23 19.60 -18.48 -6.81
CA TRP A 23 18.24 -18.98 -6.98
C TRP A 23 17.80 -19.74 -5.73
N ILE A 24 16.64 -19.40 -5.20
CA ILE A 24 16.00 -20.10 -4.10
C ILE A 24 14.57 -20.48 -4.46
N ASP A 25 14.12 -21.60 -3.95
CA ASP A 25 12.76 -22.06 -4.04
C ASP A 25 12.08 -21.87 -2.69
N LEU A 26 10.90 -21.20 -2.69
CA LEU A 26 10.07 -20.97 -1.51
C LEU A 26 8.74 -21.68 -1.71
N THR A 27 8.42 -22.63 -0.86
CA THR A 27 7.13 -23.33 -0.93
C THR A 27 6.03 -22.54 -0.23
N SER A 28 4.77 -22.78 -0.63
CA SER A 28 3.62 -22.22 0.07
C SER A 28 3.62 -22.58 1.56
N ASP A 29 4.03 -23.80 1.91
CA ASP A 29 4.06 -24.25 3.31
C ASP A 29 5.11 -23.46 4.14
N GLU A 30 6.25 -23.09 3.58
CA GLU A 30 7.26 -22.26 4.26
C GLU A 30 6.80 -20.81 4.46
N ILE A 31 6.04 -20.27 3.51
CA ILE A 31 5.57 -18.90 3.56
C ILE A 31 4.38 -18.75 4.52
N PHE A 32 3.44 -19.71 4.51
CA PHE A 32 2.14 -19.58 5.15
C PHE A 32 1.93 -20.49 6.37
N GLY A 33 2.74 -21.57 6.50
CA GLY A 33 2.57 -22.56 7.58
C GLY A 33 2.83 -21.94 8.96
N GLY A 34 1.87 -22.08 9.87
CA GLY A 34 1.96 -21.58 11.25
C GLY A 34 1.97 -20.05 11.39
N LYS A 35 1.76 -19.30 10.30
CA LYS A 35 1.82 -17.83 10.28
C LYS A 35 0.46 -17.20 9.95
N THR A 36 0.31 -15.96 10.39
CA THR A 36 -0.75 -15.05 9.93
C THR A 36 -0.16 -14.11 8.87
N VAL A 37 -0.58 -14.26 7.63
CA VAL A 37 -0.01 -13.55 6.47
C VAL A 37 -1.09 -12.73 5.77
N VAL A 38 -0.82 -11.45 5.55
CA VAL A 38 -1.60 -10.62 4.64
C VAL A 38 -1.00 -10.76 3.25
N VAL A 39 -1.81 -11.18 2.29
CA VAL A 39 -1.42 -11.29 0.88
C VAL A 39 -2.19 -10.30 0.06
N PHE A 40 -1.54 -9.63 -0.85
CA PHE A 40 -2.20 -8.90 -1.92
C PHE A 40 -1.59 -9.23 -3.27
N SER A 41 -2.43 -9.25 -4.29
CA SER A 41 -2.02 -9.53 -5.66
C SER A 41 -2.63 -8.51 -6.62
N LEU A 42 -1.97 -8.32 -7.75
CA LEU A 42 -2.21 -7.20 -8.64
C LEU A 42 -1.81 -7.52 -10.08
N PRO A 43 -2.29 -6.74 -11.07
CA PRO A 43 -2.04 -7.01 -12.49
C PRO A 43 -0.58 -6.98 -12.92
N GLY A 44 0.30 -6.28 -12.22
CA GLY A 44 1.71 -6.32 -12.58
C GLY A 44 2.58 -5.27 -11.89
N ALA A 45 3.85 -5.61 -11.74
CA ALA A 45 4.90 -4.70 -11.31
C ALA A 45 4.98 -3.48 -12.25
N PHE A 46 5.34 -2.31 -11.70
CA PHE A 46 5.48 -1.04 -12.41
C PHE A 46 4.21 -0.48 -13.07
N THR A 47 3.04 -1.12 -12.90
CA THR A 47 1.78 -0.54 -13.38
C THR A 47 1.30 0.59 -12.47
N PRO A 48 0.51 1.58 -12.97
CA PRO A 48 0.23 2.82 -12.24
C PRO A 48 -0.36 2.62 -10.84
N THR A 49 -1.55 2.03 -10.72
CA THR A 49 -2.25 1.83 -9.44
C THR A 49 -1.43 0.99 -8.46
N CYS A 50 -0.71 -0.03 -8.99
CA CYS A 50 0.10 -0.92 -8.17
C CYS A 50 1.27 -0.20 -7.51
N SER A 51 1.93 0.70 -8.25
CA SER A 51 3.11 1.44 -7.79
C SER A 51 2.78 2.72 -7.03
N SER A 52 1.65 3.38 -7.33
CA SER A 52 1.29 4.66 -6.71
C SER A 52 0.43 4.53 -5.44
N SER A 53 -0.26 3.41 -5.28
CA SER A 53 -1.27 3.27 -4.23
C SER A 53 -1.18 1.94 -3.47
N HIS A 54 -1.20 0.81 -4.17
CA HIS A 54 -1.35 -0.50 -3.55
C HIS A 54 -0.13 -0.87 -2.69
N VAL A 55 1.06 -0.97 -3.29
CA VAL A 55 2.31 -1.30 -2.58
C VAL A 55 2.67 -0.26 -1.51
N PRO A 56 2.68 1.07 -1.82
CA PRO A 56 3.06 2.06 -0.82
C PRO A 56 2.18 2.04 0.43
N ARG A 57 0.86 1.81 0.27
CA ARG A 57 -0.04 1.79 1.43
C ARG A 57 0.15 0.57 2.30
N PHE A 58 0.31 -0.64 1.73
CA PHE A 58 0.64 -1.83 2.51
C PHE A 58 1.98 -1.69 3.24
N ASN A 59 3.00 -1.12 2.58
CA ASN A 59 4.30 -0.88 3.19
C ASN A 59 4.20 0.10 4.37
N ARG A 60 3.46 1.19 4.21
CA ARG A 60 3.25 2.20 5.26
C ARG A 60 2.49 1.66 6.47
N LEU A 61 1.50 0.77 6.25
CA LEU A 61 0.69 0.18 7.32
C LEU A 61 1.31 -1.07 7.95
N ALA A 62 2.45 -1.54 7.45
CA ALA A 62 3.10 -2.76 7.94
C ALA A 62 3.34 -2.80 9.46
N PRO A 63 3.79 -1.71 10.13
CA PRO A 63 3.92 -1.70 11.58
C PRO A 63 2.60 -1.93 12.32
N LEU A 64 1.48 -1.41 11.80
CA LEU A 64 0.15 -1.63 12.37
C LEU A 64 -0.33 -3.07 12.15
N PHE A 65 -0.11 -3.64 10.98
CA PHE A 65 -0.40 -5.05 10.74
C PHE A 65 0.35 -5.95 11.72
N ARG A 66 1.64 -5.71 11.96
CA ARG A 66 2.44 -6.46 12.94
C ARG A 66 1.93 -6.28 14.37
N LYS A 67 1.57 -5.05 14.76
CA LYS A 67 0.95 -4.75 16.07
C LYS A 67 -0.28 -5.62 16.32
N HIS A 68 -1.01 -5.97 15.27
CA HIS A 68 -2.22 -6.78 15.34
C HIS A 68 -2.01 -8.26 14.94
N GLY A 69 -0.78 -8.76 15.07
CA GLY A 69 -0.47 -10.18 14.95
C GLY A 69 -0.35 -10.69 13.52
N VAL A 70 -0.07 -9.83 12.56
CA VAL A 70 0.33 -10.24 11.22
C VAL A 70 1.85 -10.45 11.21
N ASP A 71 2.26 -11.66 10.87
CA ASP A 71 3.68 -12.03 10.82
C ASP A 71 4.36 -11.51 9.56
N GLU A 72 3.65 -11.49 8.44
CA GLU A 72 4.23 -11.14 7.13
C GLU A 72 3.20 -10.51 6.20
N ILE A 73 3.66 -9.59 5.36
CA ILE A 73 2.89 -9.01 4.25
C ILE A 73 3.54 -9.45 2.94
N VAL A 74 2.76 -10.04 2.06
CA VAL A 74 3.23 -10.67 0.83
C VAL A 74 2.54 -10.02 -0.38
N CYS A 75 3.35 -9.57 -1.34
CA CYS A 75 2.90 -9.15 -2.66
C CYS A 75 3.14 -10.26 -3.68
N VAL A 76 2.09 -10.77 -4.30
CA VAL A 76 2.20 -11.77 -5.37
C VAL A 76 1.88 -11.12 -6.71
N SER A 77 2.71 -11.36 -7.73
CA SER A 77 2.44 -10.90 -9.10
C SER A 77 2.94 -11.89 -10.13
N VAL A 78 2.21 -11.99 -11.26
CA VAL A 78 2.61 -12.78 -12.43
C VAL A 78 3.73 -12.05 -13.18
N ASN A 79 4.85 -11.93 -12.48
CA ASN A 79 6.12 -11.38 -12.95
C ASN A 79 7.26 -12.28 -12.48
N ASP A 80 8.39 -12.23 -13.17
CA ASP A 80 9.59 -12.98 -12.78
C ASP A 80 10.35 -12.36 -11.59
N ALA A 81 11.33 -13.08 -11.08
CA ALA A 81 12.09 -12.68 -9.90
C ALA A 81 12.91 -11.40 -10.11
N PHE A 82 13.41 -11.14 -11.32
CA PHE A 82 14.20 -9.93 -11.59
C PHE A 82 13.32 -8.68 -11.53
N VAL A 83 12.15 -8.75 -12.18
CA VAL A 83 11.18 -7.66 -12.17
C VAL A 83 10.66 -7.40 -10.75
N MET A 84 10.34 -8.44 -9.99
CA MET A 84 9.82 -8.29 -8.63
C MET A 84 10.86 -7.69 -7.67
N ASN A 85 12.12 -8.10 -7.77
CA ASN A 85 13.20 -7.55 -6.94
C ASN A 85 13.46 -6.07 -7.26
N GLU A 86 13.60 -5.73 -8.55
CA GLU A 86 13.80 -4.34 -8.97
C GLU A 86 12.63 -3.43 -8.56
N TRP A 87 11.40 -3.96 -8.69
CA TRP A 87 10.23 -3.21 -8.28
C TRP A 87 10.18 -2.99 -6.78
N LYS A 88 10.53 -4.00 -5.97
CA LYS A 88 10.64 -3.84 -4.51
C LYS A 88 11.60 -2.71 -4.14
N GLU A 89 12.80 -2.70 -4.74
CA GLU A 89 13.81 -1.66 -4.50
C GLU A 89 13.31 -0.28 -4.94
N SER A 90 12.71 -0.17 -6.12
CA SER A 90 12.17 1.10 -6.63
C SER A 90 11.06 1.66 -5.76
N GLN A 91 10.26 0.80 -5.15
CA GLN A 91 9.19 1.17 -4.22
C GLN A 91 9.68 1.40 -2.78
N LYS A 92 10.94 1.07 -2.45
CA LYS A 92 11.48 1.06 -1.08
C LYS A 92 10.55 0.31 -0.12
N ALA A 93 10.04 -0.83 -0.59
CA ALA A 93 9.03 -1.61 0.10
C ALA A 93 9.66 -2.71 0.97
N ASP A 94 10.50 -2.30 1.94
CA ASP A 94 11.29 -3.19 2.78
C ASP A 94 10.43 -4.06 3.72
N GLU A 95 9.23 -3.57 4.03
CA GLU A 95 8.28 -4.23 4.93
C GLU A 95 7.46 -5.34 4.26
N ILE A 96 7.62 -5.54 2.94
CA ILE A 96 6.83 -6.47 2.13
C ILE A 96 7.74 -7.51 1.50
N THR A 97 7.32 -8.78 1.57
CA THR A 97 7.91 -9.87 0.80
C THR A 97 7.29 -9.92 -0.59
N PHE A 98 8.12 -9.83 -1.63
CA PHE A 98 7.68 -9.90 -3.01
C PHE A 98 7.87 -11.31 -3.56
N LEU A 99 6.77 -11.97 -3.94
CA LEU A 99 6.78 -13.33 -4.49
C LEU A 99 6.53 -13.30 -6.01
N PRO A 100 7.50 -13.73 -6.81
CA PRO A 100 7.35 -13.86 -8.24
C PRO A 100 6.54 -15.11 -8.58
N ASP A 101 5.33 -14.93 -9.12
CA ASP A 101 4.48 -15.99 -9.67
C ASP A 101 4.60 -16.01 -11.21
N GLY A 102 5.84 -16.06 -11.73
CA GLY A 102 6.15 -15.86 -13.15
C GLY A 102 5.40 -16.78 -14.10
N ASN A 103 5.12 -18.02 -13.69
CA ASN A 103 4.32 -18.98 -14.45
C ASN A 103 2.80 -18.82 -14.21
N GLY A 104 2.41 -18.06 -13.18
CA GLY A 104 1.01 -17.89 -12.78
C GLY A 104 0.41 -19.09 -12.06
N ASP A 105 1.24 -19.98 -11.49
CA ASP A 105 0.77 -21.24 -10.87
C ASP A 105 -0.07 -20.96 -9.61
N PHE A 106 0.39 -20.05 -8.75
CA PHE A 106 -0.36 -19.64 -7.57
C PHE A 106 -1.65 -18.91 -7.96
N THR A 107 -1.54 -17.95 -8.85
CA THR A 107 -2.68 -17.15 -9.33
C THR A 107 -3.72 -18.01 -10.03
N ALA A 108 -3.31 -19.00 -10.85
CA ALA A 108 -4.21 -19.98 -11.46
C ALA A 108 -4.86 -20.88 -10.41
N GLY A 109 -4.07 -21.37 -9.44
CA GLY A 109 -4.57 -22.16 -8.32
C GLY A 109 -5.59 -21.40 -7.45
N MET A 110 -5.46 -20.08 -7.36
CA MET A 110 -6.46 -19.20 -6.73
C MET A 110 -7.71 -18.99 -7.61
N GLY A 111 -7.68 -19.33 -8.88
CA GLY A 111 -8.77 -19.06 -9.84
C GLY A 111 -8.85 -17.60 -10.28
N LEU A 112 -7.75 -16.85 -10.15
CA LEU A 112 -7.69 -15.40 -10.39
C LEU A 112 -6.72 -15.01 -11.51
N LEU A 113 -6.26 -16.00 -12.31
CA LEU A 113 -5.45 -15.75 -13.49
C LEU A 113 -6.36 -15.30 -14.64
N VAL A 114 -6.11 -14.10 -15.15
CA VAL A 114 -6.91 -13.47 -16.22
C VAL A 114 -6.06 -13.09 -17.41
N GLY A 115 -6.67 -13.09 -18.61
CA GLY A 115 -6.04 -12.56 -19.82
C GLY A 115 -6.09 -11.02 -19.81
N LYS A 116 -4.98 -10.41 -20.16
CA LYS A 116 -4.81 -8.97 -20.39
C LYS A 116 -4.05 -8.73 -21.70
N GLU A 117 -4.34 -9.56 -22.68
CA GLU A 117 -3.71 -9.53 -24.01
C GLU A 117 -4.05 -8.26 -24.77
N ASP A 118 -5.22 -7.69 -24.54
CA ASP A 118 -5.67 -6.41 -25.06
C ASP A 118 -4.76 -5.23 -24.65
N LEU A 119 -4.10 -5.35 -23.51
CA LEU A 119 -3.10 -4.40 -23.01
C LEU A 119 -1.66 -4.82 -23.34
N GLY A 120 -1.45 -5.94 -24.03
CA GLY A 120 -0.13 -6.49 -24.29
C GLY A 120 0.55 -7.10 -23.06
N PHE A 121 -0.19 -7.38 -21.98
CA PHE A 121 0.38 -7.90 -20.74
C PHE A 121 0.40 -9.43 -20.69
N GLY A 122 -0.36 -10.12 -21.56
CA GLY A 122 -0.58 -11.55 -21.45
C GLY A 122 -1.40 -11.90 -20.21
N LYS A 123 -1.13 -13.05 -19.60
CA LYS A 123 -1.84 -13.48 -18.40
C LYS A 123 -1.33 -12.76 -17.15
N ARG A 124 -2.25 -12.30 -16.31
CA ARG A 124 -1.97 -11.54 -15.09
C ARG A 124 -2.88 -11.97 -13.95
N SER A 125 -2.55 -11.57 -12.72
CA SER A 125 -3.46 -11.73 -11.60
C SER A 125 -4.58 -10.69 -11.67
N TRP A 126 -5.80 -11.13 -11.35
CA TRP A 126 -6.82 -10.18 -10.90
C TRP A 126 -6.39 -9.55 -9.58
N ARG A 127 -6.88 -8.34 -9.29
CA ARG A 127 -6.52 -7.63 -8.07
C ARG A 127 -7.35 -8.12 -6.90
N TYR A 128 -6.68 -8.48 -5.79
CA TYR A 128 -7.31 -8.88 -4.54
C TYR A 128 -6.36 -8.67 -3.36
N SER A 129 -6.91 -8.73 -2.14
CA SER A 129 -6.15 -8.97 -0.92
C SER A 129 -6.80 -10.07 -0.08
N MET A 130 -6.03 -10.75 0.75
CA MET A 130 -6.55 -11.78 1.66
C MET A 130 -5.70 -11.87 2.93
N LEU A 131 -6.36 -12.32 3.99
CA LEU A 131 -5.72 -12.73 5.24
C LEU A 131 -5.66 -14.26 5.25
N VAL A 132 -4.48 -14.80 5.49
CA VAL A 132 -4.23 -16.25 5.56
C VAL A 132 -3.73 -16.58 6.96
N ARG A 133 -4.29 -17.61 7.59
CA ARG A 133 -3.86 -18.14 8.88
C ARG A 133 -3.52 -19.61 8.74
N ASP A 134 -2.27 -19.98 9.00
CA ASP A 134 -1.78 -21.34 8.85
C ASP A 134 -2.17 -22.00 7.51
N GLY A 135 -1.99 -21.26 6.42
CA GLY A 135 -2.31 -21.72 5.07
C GLY A 135 -3.81 -21.79 4.74
N VAL A 136 -4.70 -21.33 5.62
CA VAL A 136 -6.16 -21.24 5.37
C VAL A 136 -6.54 -19.79 5.15
N ILE A 137 -7.34 -19.53 4.13
CA ILE A 137 -7.84 -18.19 3.80
C ILE A 137 -8.94 -17.83 4.82
N ASP A 138 -8.65 -16.87 5.70
CA ASP A 138 -9.56 -16.35 6.70
C ASP A 138 -10.52 -15.31 6.10
N LYS A 139 -9.99 -14.37 5.34
CA LYS A 139 -10.74 -13.30 4.67
C LYS A 139 -10.19 -13.02 3.29
N MET A 140 -11.06 -12.65 2.34
CA MET A 140 -10.67 -12.33 0.97
C MET A 140 -11.49 -11.17 0.42
N PHE A 141 -10.80 -10.16 -0.11
CA PHE A 141 -11.35 -8.99 -0.78
C PHE A 141 -10.92 -9.02 -2.25
N ILE A 142 -11.85 -9.36 -3.13
CA ILE A 142 -11.62 -9.46 -4.58
C ILE A 142 -12.24 -8.23 -5.24
N GLU A 143 -11.48 -7.52 -6.06
CA GLU A 143 -12.01 -6.38 -6.80
C GLU A 143 -13.15 -6.79 -7.74
N PRO A 144 -14.18 -5.93 -7.92
CA PRO A 144 -15.30 -6.24 -8.80
C PRO A 144 -14.85 -6.44 -10.26
N GLU A 145 -15.52 -7.34 -10.97
CA GLU A 145 -15.26 -7.61 -12.39
C GLU A 145 -15.86 -6.51 -13.27
N VAL A 146 -15.25 -5.34 -13.23
CA VAL A 146 -15.63 -4.18 -14.04
C VAL A 146 -14.48 -3.80 -14.99
N PRO A 147 -14.77 -3.12 -16.11
CA PRO A 147 -13.72 -2.64 -17.01
C PRO A 147 -12.68 -1.74 -16.30
N GLY A 148 -11.44 -1.80 -16.77
CA GLY A 148 -10.34 -1.02 -16.21
C GLY A 148 -9.53 -1.78 -15.16
N ASP A 149 -9.00 -1.03 -14.19
CA ASP A 149 -8.17 -1.55 -13.10
C ASP A 149 -8.80 -1.12 -11.75
N PRO A 150 -9.87 -1.80 -11.29
CA PRO A 150 -10.58 -1.43 -10.06
C PRO A 150 -9.67 -1.53 -8.84
N TYR A 151 -9.83 -0.57 -7.92
CA TYR A 151 -9.12 -0.51 -6.64
C TYR A 151 -10.06 0.09 -5.59
N GLN A 152 -10.95 -0.73 -5.03
CA GLN A 152 -12.08 -0.31 -4.19
C GLN A 152 -12.14 -1.06 -2.85
N VAL A 153 -11.76 -2.34 -2.82
CA VAL A 153 -11.95 -3.21 -1.66
C VAL A 153 -10.69 -3.97 -1.23
N SER A 154 -9.68 -4.08 -2.09
CA SER A 154 -8.46 -4.85 -1.82
C SER A 154 -7.32 -4.03 -1.23
N ASP A 155 -7.61 -2.79 -0.85
CA ASP A 155 -6.63 -1.88 -0.27
C ASP A 155 -6.22 -2.26 1.16
N ALA A 156 -5.09 -1.71 1.60
CA ALA A 156 -4.52 -1.99 2.91
C ALA A 156 -5.38 -1.47 4.07
N ASP A 157 -6.10 -0.36 3.87
CA ASP A 157 -6.96 0.23 4.89
C ASP A 157 -8.17 -0.69 5.16
N THR A 158 -8.77 -1.23 4.10
CA THR A 158 -9.87 -2.22 4.18
C THR A 158 -9.41 -3.49 4.92
N MET A 159 -8.22 -4.01 4.59
CA MET A 159 -7.65 -5.17 5.26
C MET A 159 -7.36 -4.89 6.74
N LEU A 160 -6.72 -3.75 7.05
CA LEU A 160 -6.42 -3.38 8.43
C LEU A 160 -7.70 -3.17 9.25
N LYS A 161 -8.73 -2.56 8.66
CA LYS A 161 -10.02 -2.36 9.29
C LYS A 161 -10.74 -3.69 9.61
N TYR A 162 -10.55 -4.71 8.79
CA TYR A 162 -11.04 -6.06 9.09
C TYR A 162 -10.30 -6.68 10.29
N ILE A 163 -8.96 -6.58 10.30
CA ILE A 163 -8.12 -7.17 11.36
C ILE A 163 -8.28 -6.42 12.68
N ALA A 164 -8.34 -5.09 12.62
CA ALA A 164 -8.36 -4.19 13.77
C ALA A 164 -9.39 -3.07 13.58
N PRO A 165 -10.70 -3.32 13.74
CA PRO A 165 -11.76 -2.35 13.43
C PRO A 165 -11.70 -1.05 14.22
N LYS A 166 -11.01 -1.04 15.37
CA LYS A 166 -10.87 0.13 16.26
C LYS A 166 -9.55 0.87 16.07
N GLU A 167 -8.63 0.34 15.23
CA GLU A 167 -7.35 1.00 15.00
C GLU A 167 -7.55 2.27 14.17
N ALA A 168 -6.97 3.37 14.62
CA ALA A 168 -6.96 4.60 13.85
C ALA A 168 -5.99 4.49 12.67
N LEU A 169 -6.46 4.82 11.48
CA LEU A 169 -5.61 4.82 10.29
C LEU A 169 -4.69 6.03 10.30
N PRO A 170 -3.39 5.86 9.97
CA PRO A 170 -2.50 7.00 9.80
C PRO A 170 -3.00 7.94 8.71
N LEU A 171 -2.97 9.22 9.02
CA LEU A 171 -3.36 10.26 8.10
C LEU A 171 -2.43 10.30 6.87
N ASN A 172 -3.00 10.50 5.69
CA ASN A 172 -2.23 10.80 4.49
C ASN A 172 -1.95 12.30 4.47
N VAL A 173 -0.72 12.71 4.80
CA VAL A 173 -0.34 14.11 4.87
C VAL A 173 0.71 14.43 3.83
N THR A 174 0.45 15.46 3.02
CA THR A 174 1.39 16.00 2.03
C THR A 174 1.63 17.48 2.31
N VAL A 175 2.89 17.90 2.31
CA VAL A 175 3.30 19.29 2.54
C VAL A 175 4.08 19.80 1.34
N PHE A 176 3.52 20.78 0.64
CA PHE A 176 4.23 21.51 -0.41
C PHE A 176 5.13 22.56 0.22
N THR A 177 6.41 22.53 -0.12
CA THR A 177 7.44 23.37 0.50
C THR A 177 8.36 24.01 -0.56
N ARG A 178 9.25 24.90 -0.10
CA ARG A 178 10.41 25.36 -0.85
C ARG A 178 11.64 25.44 0.06
N ASN A 179 12.82 25.42 -0.54
CA ASN A 179 14.06 25.57 0.22
C ASN A 179 14.12 26.92 0.95
N GLY A 180 14.67 26.93 2.15
CA GLY A 180 14.88 28.15 2.94
C GLY A 180 13.60 28.82 3.47
N CYS A 181 12.48 28.12 3.52
CA CYS A 181 11.19 28.66 3.97
C CYS A 181 11.00 28.40 5.48
N PRO A 182 11.00 29.42 6.35
CA PRO A 182 10.79 29.24 7.80
C PRO A 182 9.41 28.70 8.15
N HIS A 183 8.36 29.14 7.45
CA HIS A 183 6.99 28.66 7.66
C HIS A 183 6.85 27.18 7.28
N CYS A 184 7.57 26.71 6.25
CA CYS A 184 7.61 25.30 5.89
C CYS A 184 8.32 24.47 6.96
N ALA A 185 9.41 24.98 7.53
CA ALA A 185 10.09 24.33 8.65
C ALA A 185 9.17 24.20 9.87
N ARG A 186 8.39 25.27 10.19
CA ARG A 186 7.40 25.25 11.25
C ARG A 186 6.30 24.21 11.02
N ALA A 187 5.71 24.17 9.83
CA ALA A 187 4.67 23.18 9.51
C ALA A 187 5.18 21.74 9.68
N LYS A 188 6.40 21.46 9.20
CA LYS A 188 7.04 20.15 9.40
C LYS A 188 7.34 19.84 10.87
N GLY A 189 7.71 20.85 11.65
CA GLY A 189 7.88 20.73 13.11
C GLY A 189 6.58 20.33 13.79
N LEU A 190 5.50 21.06 13.54
CA LEU A 190 4.17 20.78 14.09
C LEU A 190 3.69 19.35 13.82
N LEU A 191 3.91 18.84 12.59
CA LEU A 191 3.55 17.47 12.24
C LEU A 191 4.39 16.44 13.00
N ARG A 192 5.72 16.66 13.08
CA ARG A 192 6.62 15.76 13.85
C ARG A 192 6.29 15.73 15.34
N ASP A 193 6.04 16.89 15.92
CA ASP A 193 5.68 17.02 17.34
C ASP A 193 4.35 16.32 17.65
N ALA A 194 3.45 16.27 16.65
CA ALA A 194 2.18 15.54 16.73
C ALA A 194 2.34 14.03 16.39
N GLY A 195 3.53 13.54 16.05
CA GLY A 195 3.76 12.15 15.63
C GLY A 195 3.12 11.79 14.29
N ILE A 196 2.85 12.78 13.43
CA ILE A 196 2.20 12.59 12.14
C ILE A 196 3.26 12.53 11.04
N ASP A 197 3.34 11.40 10.35
CA ASP A 197 4.17 11.24 9.16
C ASP A 197 3.61 12.03 7.98
N PHE A 198 4.49 12.56 7.14
CA PHE A 198 4.11 13.34 5.97
C PHE A 198 5.09 13.17 4.80
N GLU A 199 4.56 13.32 3.61
CA GLU A 199 5.34 13.47 2.39
C GLU A 199 5.68 14.95 2.18
N GLU A 200 6.95 15.26 1.92
CA GLU A 200 7.38 16.61 1.56
C GLU A 200 7.59 16.70 0.05
N LEU A 201 6.83 17.56 -0.62
CA LEU A 201 7.05 17.95 -2.02
C LEU A 201 7.73 19.33 -2.06
N ARG A 202 8.86 19.44 -2.77
CA ARG A 202 9.66 20.67 -2.84
C ARG A 202 9.55 21.32 -4.20
N LEU A 203 9.37 22.63 -4.21
CA LEU A 203 9.32 23.45 -5.41
C LEU A 203 10.58 23.27 -6.27
N ASN A 204 10.38 23.14 -7.58
CA ASN A 204 11.39 22.90 -8.60
C ASN A 204 12.14 21.57 -8.48
N ARG A 205 11.62 20.64 -7.69
CA ARG A 205 12.11 19.29 -7.59
C ARG A 205 10.98 18.28 -7.84
N GLU A 206 10.00 18.22 -6.95
CA GLU A 206 8.85 17.34 -7.06
C GLU A 206 7.61 18.05 -7.67
N TYR A 207 7.56 19.38 -7.66
CA TYR A 207 6.45 20.15 -8.24
C TYR A 207 6.90 21.52 -8.78
N SER A 208 6.03 22.16 -9.56
CA SER A 208 6.16 23.52 -10.09
C SER A 208 5.14 24.49 -9.48
N ASP A 209 5.38 25.81 -9.60
CA ASP A 209 4.39 26.84 -9.22
C ASP A 209 3.02 26.62 -9.89
N GLN A 210 3.01 26.13 -11.14
CA GLN A 210 1.79 25.83 -11.86
C GLN A 210 1.03 24.69 -11.20
N THR A 211 1.74 23.62 -10.75
CA THR A 211 1.14 22.51 -10.03
C THR A 211 0.49 23.00 -8.73
N LEU A 212 1.22 23.79 -7.93
CA LEU A 212 0.70 24.30 -6.66
C LEU A 212 -0.53 25.19 -6.87
N ARG A 213 -0.48 26.06 -7.88
CA ARG A 213 -1.61 26.91 -8.22
C ARG A 213 -2.84 26.13 -8.65
N ALA A 214 -2.65 25.01 -9.34
CA ALA A 214 -3.74 24.13 -9.76
C ALA A 214 -4.43 23.41 -8.59
N VAL A 215 -3.64 22.96 -7.57
CA VAL A 215 -4.19 22.15 -6.47
C VAL A 215 -4.58 22.97 -5.24
N ALA A 216 -3.90 24.10 -4.97
CA ALA A 216 -4.11 24.92 -3.78
C ALA A 216 -4.66 26.32 -4.09
N ALA A 217 -4.87 26.68 -5.36
CA ALA A 217 -5.20 28.04 -5.80
C ALA A 217 -4.25 29.13 -5.24
N SER A 218 -3.01 28.77 -4.93
CA SER A 218 -2.00 29.59 -4.26
C SER A 218 -0.60 29.27 -4.78
N THR A 219 0.32 30.21 -4.64
CA THR A 219 1.76 30.00 -4.82
C THR A 219 2.54 30.14 -3.51
N ALA A 220 1.84 30.49 -2.43
CA ALA A 220 2.44 30.58 -1.11
C ALA A 220 2.69 29.16 -0.54
N VAL A 221 3.78 29.01 0.19
CA VAL A 221 4.13 27.76 0.88
C VAL A 221 4.39 28.04 2.38
N PRO A 222 4.12 27.07 3.27
CA PRO A 222 3.66 25.72 2.98
C PRO A 222 2.19 25.68 2.55
N GLN A 223 1.84 24.62 1.80
CA GLN A 223 0.45 24.20 1.65
C GLN A 223 0.36 22.76 2.13
N VAL A 224 -0.52 22.51 3.07
CA VAL A 224 -0.71 21.21 3.72
C VAL A 224 -2.02 20.60 3.25
N PHE A 225 -1.95 19.32 2.88
CA PHE A 225 -3.11 18.50 2.56
C PHE A 225 -3.17 17.32 3.51
N ILE A 226 -4.34 17.01 4.05
CA ILE A 226 -4.57 15.89 4.96
C ILE A 226 -5.72 15.06 4.42
N SER A 227 -5.44 13.78 4.07
CA SER A 227 -6.42 12.82 3.53
C SER A 227 -7.23 13.37 2.34
N GLY A 228 -6.56 14.15 1.48
CA GLY A 228 -7.17 14.77 0.28
C GLY A 228 -7.80 16.13 0.52
N GLU A 229 -7.93 16.58 1.76
CA GLU A 229 -8.45 17.91 2.07
C GLU A 229 -7.34 18.95 2.15
N HIS A 230 -7.55 20.12 1.56
CA HIS A 230 -6.63 21.25 1.62
C HIS A 230 -6.78 21.97 2.97
N VAL A 231 -5.80 21.81 3.85
CA VAL A 231 -5.77 22.47 5.17
C VAL A 231 -5.26 23.90 5.04
N GLY A 232 -4.20 24.13 4.23
CA GLY A 232 -3.66 25.47 3.99
C GLY A 232 -2.24 25.69 4.54
N SER A 233 -2.04 26.82 5.19
CA SER A 233 -0.75 27.29 5.72
C SER A 233 -0.31 26.57 7.01
N ALA A 234 0.86 26.94 7.54
CA ALA A 234 1.31 26.47 8.85
C ALA A 234 0.37 26.90 10.01
N ASP A 235 -0.23 28.10 9.91
CA ASP A 235 -1.19 28.59 10.90
C ASP A 235 -2.51 27.83 10.86
N ASP A 236 -2.93 27.44 9.66
CA ASP A 236 -4.14 26.63 9.48
C ASP A 236 -3.92 25.19 9.95
N LEU A 237 -2.73 24.63 9.71
CA LEU A 237 -2.33 23.35 10.26
C LEU A 237 -2.35 23.35 11.80
N GLU A 238 -1.83 24.40 12.44
CA GLU A 238 -1.84 24.50 13.90
C GLU A 238 -3.26 24.50 14.46
N LYS A 239 -4.18 25.24 13.83
CA LYS A 239 -5.61 25.23 14.18
C LYS A 239 -6.24 23.85 13.95
N TRP A 240 -5.90 23.20 12.84
CA TRP A 240 -6.40 21.87 12.51
C TRP A 240 -5.94 20.85 13.58
N LEU A 241 -4.67 20.85 13.95
CA LEU A 241 -4.11 19.98 15.00
C LEU A 241 -4.78 20.24 16.37
N ALA A 242 -4.99 21.51 16.73
CA ALA A 242 -5.66 21.87 17.99
C ALA A 242 -7.11 21.36 18.05
N ASN A 243 -7.80 21.30 16.91
CA ASN A 243 -9.19 20.84 16.82
C ASN A 243 -9.30 19.30 16.76
N ASN A 244 -8.38 18.64 16.06
CA ASN A 244 -8.42 17.19 15.84
C ASN A 244 -7.64 16.39 16.90
N GLY A 245 -6.55 16.92 17.46
CA GLY A 245 -5.83 16.30 18.57
C GLY A 245 -6.64 16.16 19.87
N ARG A 246 -7.74 16.91 20.03
CA ARG A 246 -8.69 16.74 21.14
C ARG A 246 -9.67 15.59 20.95
N ASN A 247 -9.85 15.11 19.73
CA ASN A 247 -10.76 14.00 19.43
C ASN A 247 -10.12 12.63 19.68
N GLU A 248 -8.80 12.50 19.50
CA GLU A 248 -8.08 11.25 19.78
C GLU A 248 -7.98 10.94 21.29
N GLN A 249 -7.89 11.96 22.13
CA GLN A 249 -7.91 11.77 23.60
C GLN A 249 -9.29 11.38 24.16
N LYS A 250 -10.38 11.63 23.43
CA LYS A 250 -11.74 11.22 23.83
C LYS A 250 -12.13 9.81 23.40
N SER A 251 -11.44 9.21 22.43
CA SER A 251 -11.70 7.83 22.00
C SER A 251 -10.85 6.80 22.75
N ALA A 252 -9.88 7.24 23.56
CA ALA A 252 -9.00 6.39 24.36
C ALA A 252 -9.38 6.34 25.86
N ALA A 253 -10.48 7.00 26.25
CA ALA A 253 -11.08 6.96 27.58
C ALA A 253 -12.46 6.26 27.54
#